data_437237e88a6bc0cf13ff252e656d5335
#
_entry.id   437237e88a6bc0cf13ff252e656d5335
#
_cell.length_a   1.000
_cell.length_b   1.000
_cell.length_c   1.000
_cell.angle_alpha   90.00
_cell.angle_beta   90.00
_cell.angle_gamma   90.00
#
_symmetry.space_group_name_H-M   'P 1'
#
loop_
_entity.id
_entity.type
_entity.pdbx_description
1 polymer ?
#
loop_
_entity_poly.entity_id
_entity_poly.type
_entity_poly.pdbx_seq_one_letter_code
_entity_poly.pdbx_strand_id
1 'polypeptide(L)'
;MNHFFIRATLVTLLAVGVIALYTPSAAAQDAAGTYKAKCAMCHGADGKGSPTGLKMGAHDFTSADVQKQTDAQLTETITKGKNKMPAYDGKLKDTEIKDLVAFIRGLAKK
;
A
#
# COMPACT_ATOMS: atom_id res chain seq x y z
N MET A 1 22.00 35.85 -61.76
CA MET A 1 22.73 35.90 -60.48
C MET A 1 21.74 36.17 -59.37
N ASN A 2 21.13 35.18 -58.79
CA ASN A 2 20.28 35.37 -57.63
C ASN A 2 20.58 34.24 -56.68
N HIS A 3 21.25 34.60 -55.60
CA HIS A 3 21.53 33.72 -54.51
C HIS A 3 20.27 33.57 -53.67
N PHE A 4 19.56 32.48 -53.84
CA PHE A 4 18.47 32.09 -52.97
C PHE A 4 19.06 31.32 -51.78
N PHE A 5 19.32 32.02 -50.69
CA PHE A 5 19.66 31.38 -49.45
C PHE A 5 18.38 30.80 -48.80
N ILE A 6 18.20 29.52 -49.01
CA ILE A 6 17.19 28.79 -48.25
C ILE A 6 17.75 28.58 -46.84
N ARG A 7 17.29 29.38 -45.90
CA ARG A 7 17.52 29.15 -44.48
C ARG A 7 16.62 28.02 -44.02
N ALA A 8 17.17 26.82 -43.99
CA ALA A 8 16.56 25.71 -43.32
C ALA A 8 16.65 25.94 -41.79
N THR A 9 15.60 26.43 -41.19
CA THR A 9 15.45 26.48 -39.75
C THR A 9 15.12 25.08 -39.26
N LEU A 10 16.12 24.42 -38.72
CA LEU A 10 15.98 23.15 -38.04
C LEU A 10 15.29 23.41 -36.70
N VAL A 11 13.98 23.20 -36.64
CA VAL A 11 13.22 23.22 -35.39
C VAL A 11 13.48 21.90 -34.71
N THR A 12 14.44 21.89 -33.81
CA THR A 12 14.67 20.76 -32.91
C THR A 12 13.59 20.79 -31.82
N LEU A 13 12.55 20.01 -32.00
CA LEU A 13 11.56 19.72 -30.94
C LEU A 13 12.27 18.86 -29.89
N LEU A 14 12.73 19.51 -28.83
CA LEU A 14 13.12 18.85 -27.59
C LEU A 14 11.83 18.35 -26.92
N ALA A 15 11.49 17.08 -27.16
CA ALA A 15 10.50 16.39 -26.37
C ALA A 15 11.10 16.16 -24.96
N VAL A 16 10.83 17.07 -24.04
CA VAL A 16 11.13 16.87 -22.62
C VAL A 16 10.12 15.84 -22.13
N GLY A 17 10.53 14.57 -22.16
CA GLY A 17 9.78 13.50 -21.51
C GLY A 17 9.78 13.74 -20.00
N VAL A 18 8.66 14.21 -19.47
CA VAL A 18 8.45 14.25 -18.02
C VAL A 18 8.27 12.82 -17.57
N ILE A 19 9.35 12.18 -17.14
CA ILE A 19 9.27 10.91 -16.43
C ILE A 19 8.74 11.26 -15.04
N ALA A 20 7.43 11.08 -14.85
CA ALA A 20 6.85 11.18 -13.54
C ALA A 20 7.38 10.01 -12.71
N LEU A 21 8.37 10.29 -11.86
CA LEU A 21 8.87 9.36 -10.87
C LEU A 21 7.78 9.23 -9.80
N TYR A 22 7.03 8.13 -9.85
CA TYR A 22 6.09 7.79 -8.80
C TYR A 22 6.87 7.35 -7.58
N THR A 23 7.13 8.26 -6.66
CA THR A 23 7.66 7.93 -5.34
C THR A 23 6.49 7.55 -4.44
N PRO A 24 6.53 6.39 -3.75
CA PRO A 24 5.50 6.07 -2.77
C PRO A 24 5.50 7.13 -1.66
N SER A 25 4.32 7.46 -1.13
CA SER A 25 4.23 8.41 -0.02
C SER A 25 4.93 7.87 1.22
N ALA A 26 5.44 8.76 2.08
CA ALA A 26 6.06 8.37 3.35
C ALA A 26 5.10 7.51 4.21
N ALA A 27 3.80 7.84 4.23
CA ALA A 27 2.78 7.07 4.94
C ALA A 27 2.67 5.63 4.43
N ALA A 28 2.74 5.41 3.10
CA ALA A 28 2.71 4.07 2.51
C ALA A 28 3.96 3.26 2.86
N GLN A 29 5.14 3.90 2.89
CA GLN A 29 6.39 3.25 3.30
C GLN A 29 6.36 2.87 4.78
N ASP A 30 5.86 3.77 5.65
CA ASP A 30 5.72 3.53 7.08
C ASP A 30 4.72 2.40 7.37
N ALA A 31 3.58 2.37 6.67
CA ALA A 31 2.60 1.31 6.81
C ALA A 31 3.17 -0.06 6.40
N ALA A 32 3.94 -0.14 5.32
CA ALA A 32 4.61 -1.36 4.89
C ALA A 32 5.62 -1.85 5.94
N GLY A 33 6.40 -0.94 6.52
CA GLY A 33 7.35 -1.24 7.60
C GLY A 33 6.66 -1.70 8.87
N THR A 34 5.61 -1.04 9.29
CA THR A 34 4.80 -1.40 10.46
C THR A 34 4.13 -2.76 10.25
N TYR A 35 3.57 -3.00 9.08
CA TYR A 35 2.97 -4.29 8.73
C TYR A 35 3.99 -5.43 8.84
N LYS A 36 5.16 -5.25 8.24
CA LYS A 36 6.25 -6.23 8.29
C LYS A 36 6.68 -6.55 9.72
N ALA A 37 6.79 -5.53 10.56
CA ALA A 37 7.28 -5.69 11.92
C ALA A 37 6.24 -6.28 12.88
N LYS A 38 4.95 -5.97 12.70
CA LYS A 38 3.90 -6.25 13.69
C LYS A 38 2.79 -7.19 13.22
N CYS A 39 2.59 -7.34 11.93
CA CYS A 39 1.44 -8.04 11.36
C CYS A 39 1.83 -9.28 10.56
N ALA A 40 2.92 -9.22 9.83
CA ALA A 40 3.30 -10.27 8.87
C ALA A 40 3.59 -11.62 9.52
N MET A 41 3.98 -11.66 10.80
CA MET A 41 4.22 -12.92 11.51
C MET A 41 2.99 -13.84 11.48
N CYS A 42 1.79 -13.27 11.62
CA CYS A 42 0.53 -13.99 11.58
C CYS A 42 -0.16 -13.88 10.23
N HIS A 43 -0.17 -12.69 9.64
CA HIS A 43 -0.93 -12.43 8.40
C HIS A 43 -0.14 -12.72 7.11
N GLY A 44 1.16 -13.00 7.20
CA GLY A 44 2.01 -13.25 6.04
C GLY A 44 2.39 -11.96 5.31
N ALA A 45 3.50 -11.98 4.59
CA ALA A 45 3.94 -10.83 3.80
C ALA A 45 2.97 -10.47 2.68
N ASP A 46 2.24 -11.44 2.16
CA ASP A 46 1.23 -11.31 1.11
C ASP A 46 -0.20 -11.09 1.64
N GLY A 47 -0.40 -11.10 2.96
CA GLY A 47 -1.72 -10.97 3.59
C GLY A 47 -2.58 -12.22 3.58
N LYS A 48 -2.07 -13.34 3.09
CA LYS A 48 -2.83 -14.61 2.99
C LYS A 48 -2.76 -15.48 4.23
N GLY A 49 -2.00 -15.06 5.21
CA GLY A 49 -1.76 -15.80 6.43
C GLY A 49 -0.48 -16.61 6.39
N SER A 50 0.31 -16.52 7.45
CA SER A 50 1.45 -17.43 7.66
C SER A 50 0.94 -18.79 8.17
N PRO A 51 1.76 -19.86 8.10
CA PRO A 51 1.38 -21.15 8.71
C PRO A 51 0.97 -21.01 10.19
N THR A 52 1.71 -20.23 10.96
CA THR A 52 1.39 -19.94 12.36
C THR A 52 0.08 -19.16 12.50
N GLY A 53 -0.09 -18.09 11.71
CA GLY A 53 -1.29 -17.27 11.74
C GLY A 53 -2.55 -18.04 11.37
N LEU A 54 -2.47 -18.88 10.34
CA LEU A 54 -3.62 -19.70 9.92
C LEU A 54 -4.07 -20.66 11.02
N LYS A 55 -3.12 -21.26 11.75
CA LYS A 55 -3.43 -22.09 12.93
C LYS A 55 -4.11 -21.29 14.06
N MET A 56 -3.85 -20.00 14.12
CA MET A 56 -4.42 -19.09 15.12
C MET A 56 -5.72 -18.43 14.63
N GLY A 57 -6.18 -18.76 13.44
CA GLY A 57 -7.43 -18.23 12.86
C GLY A 57 -7.28 -16.92 12.08
N ALA A 58 -6.06 -16.56 11.66
CA ALA A 58 -5.86 -15.41 10.78
C ALA A 58 -6.59 -15.59 9.45
N HIS A 59 -7.23 -14.53 8.99
CA HIS A 59 -7.95 -14.53 7.72
C HIS A 59 -7.04 -14.10 6.56
N ASP A 60 -7.33 -14.63 5.40
CA ASP A 60 -6.73 -14.17 4.13
C ASP A 60 -7.32 -12.82 3.75
N PHE A 61 -6.49 -11.80 3.69
CA PHE A 61 -6.93 -10.44 3.34
C PHE A 61 -7.42 -10.31 1.90
N THR A 62 -7.05 -11.23 1.03
CA THR A 62 -7.51 -11.22 -0.37
C THR A 62 -8.91 -11.82 -0.52
N SER A 63 -9.44 -12.44 0.53
CA SER A 63 -10.77 -13.05 0.51
C SER A 63 -11.89 -12.01 0.42
N ALA A 64 -13.00 -12.40 -0.20
CA ALA A 64 -14.19 -11.57 -0.27
C ALA A 64 -14.73 -11.21 1.13
N ASP A 65 -14.64 -12.13 2.08
CA ASP A 65 -15.12 -11.92 3.45
C ASP A 65 -14.38 -10.78 4.17
N VAL A 66 -13.10 -10.63 3.91
CA VAL A 66 -12.33 -9.49 4.45
C VAL A 66 -12.60 -8.23 3.62
N GLN A 67 -12.56 -8.34 2.29
CA GLN A 67 -12.64 -7.17 1.42
C GLN A 67 -14.02 -6.49 1.40
N LYS A 68 -15.10 -7.21 1.73
CA LYS A 68 -16.44 -6.61 1.90
C LYS A 68 -16.61 -5.86 3.21
N GLN A 69 -15.74 -6.04 4.20
CA GLN A 69 -15.77 -5.25 5.43
C GLN A 69 -15.44 -3.79 5.13
N THR A 70 -16.06 -2.89 5.89
CA THR A 70 -15.76 -1.46 5.77
C THR A 70 -14.41 -1.13 6.38
N ASP A 71 -13.82 0.00 5.99
CA ASP A 71 -12.58 0.47 6.60
C ASP A 71 -12.74 0.71 8.10
N ALA A 72 -13.92 1.15 8.54
CA ALA A 72 -14.23 1.31 9.96
C ALA A 72 -14.20 -0.03 10.71
N GLN A 73 -14.74 -1.09 10.12
CA GLN A 73 -14.72 -2.44 10.70
C GLN A 73 -13.30 -3.01 10.80
N LEU A 74 -12.49 -2.83 9.74
CA LEU A 74 -11.09 -3.24 9.77
C LEU A 74 -10.28 -2.42 10.78
N THR A 75 -10.52 -1.13 10.87
CA THR A 75 -9.91 -0.24 11.85
C THR A 75 -10.24 -0.69 13.28
N GLU A 76 -11.50 -1.02 13.55
CA GLU A 76 -11.94 -1.50 14.86
C GLU A 76 -11.24 -2.81 15.24
N THR A 77 -11.12 -3.75 14.31
CA THR A 77 -10.43 -5.02 14.54
C THR A 77 -8.96 -4.80 14.92
N ILE A 78 -8.26 -3.91 14.22
CA ILE A 78 -6.86 -3.59 14.55
C ILE A 78 -6.77 -2.89 15.91
N THR A 79 -7.65 -1.94 16.17
CA THR A 79 -7.64 -1.14 17.38
C THR A 79 -7.93 -1.99 18.63
N LYS A 80 -8.99 -2.78 18.58
CA LYS A 80 -9.48 -3.55 19.73
C LYS A 80 -8.98 -4.99 19.79
N GLY A 81 -8.41 -5.48 18.71
CA GLY A 81 -8.08 -6.89 18.55
C GLY A 81 -9.32 -7.77 18.37
N LYS A 82 -9.12 -9.02 18.08
CA LYS A 82 -10.18 -10.02 17.94
C LYS A 82 -9.61 -11.42 18.12
N ASN A 83 -10.22 -12.21 19.01
CA ASN A 83 -9.75 -13.56 19.33
C ASN A 83 -8.25 -13.54 19.74
N LYS A 84 -7.38 -14.19 18.99
CA LYS A 84 -5.94 -14.24 19.27
C LYS A 84 -5.16 -13.04 18.70
N MET A 85 -5.80 -12.19 17.92
CA MET A 85 -5.18 -10.96 17.43
C MET A 85 -5.12 -9.92 18.54
N PRO A 86 -3.93 -9.40 18.87
CA PRO A 86 -3.79 -8.39 19.91
C PRO A 86 -4.41 -7.05 19.51
N ALA A 87 -4.78 -6.25 20.50
CA ALA A 87 -5.21 -4.88 20.32
C ALA A 87 -4.01 -3.95 20.13
N TYR A 88 -4.13 -3.02 19.22
CA TYR A 88 -3.10 -2.01 18.96
C TYR A 88 -3.47 -0.61 19.45
N ASP A 89 -4.59 -0.47 20.15
CA ASP A 89 -4.94 0.77 20.82
C ASP A 89 -3.83 1.18 21.81
N GLY A 90 -3.41 2.43 21.75
CA GLY A 90 -2.29 2.94 22.53
C GLY A 90 -0.89 2.49 22.08
N LYS A 91 -0.79 1.53 21.16
CA LYS A 91 0.49 1.06 20.60
C LYS A 91 0.76 1.67 19.22
N LEU A 92 -0.28 1.93 18.46
CA LEU A 92 -0.24 2.61 17.18
C LEU A 92 -1.16 3.82 17.23
N LYS A 93 -0.78 4.88 16.52
CA LYS A 93 -1.62 6.07 16.36
C LYS A 93 -2.79 5.76 15.42
N ASP A 94 -3.89 6.49 15.55
CA ASP A 94 -5.06 6.34 14.68
C ASP A 94 -4.69 6.50 13.20
N THR A 95 -3.78 7.42 12.88
CA THR A 95 -3.27 7.63 11.52
C THR A 95 -2.49 6.42 11.01
N GLU A 96 -1.69 5.78 11.84
CA GLU A 96 -0.95 4.56 11.48
C GLU A 96 -1.90 3.39 11.23
N ILE A 97 -2.94 3.24 12.04
CA ILE A 97 -3.97 2.20 11.85
C ILE A 97 -4.71 2.44 10.54
N LYS A 98 -5.07 3.68 10.24
CA LYS A 98 -5.72 4.04 8.97
C LYS A 98 -4.83 3.70 7.77
N ASP A 99 -3.56 4.00 7.86
CA ASP A 99 -2.59 3.68 6.80
C ASP A 99 -2.41 2.17 6.62
N LEU A 100 -2.46 1.41 7.72
CA LEU A 100 -2.45 -0.06 7.67
C LEU A 100 -3.69 -0.63 6.97
N VAL A 101 -4.88 -0.07 7.21
CA VAL A 101 -6.09 -0.48 6.48
C VAL A 101 -5.93 -0.27 4.98
N ALA A 102 -5.41 0.88 4.57
CA ALA A 102 -5.12 1.16 3.17
C ALA A 102 -4.08 0.17 2.60
N PHE A 103 -3.06 -0.16 3.36
CA PHE A 103 -2.05 -1.15 2.99
C PHE A 103 -2.66 -2.55 2.78
N ILE A 104 -3.52 -2.99 3.69
CA ILE A 104 -4.27 -4.26 3.60
C ILE A 104 -5.13 -4.31 2.34
N ARG A 105 -5.82 -3.22 2.01
CA ARG A 105 -6.58 -3.10 0.76
C ARG A 105 -5.67 -3.25 -0.46
N GLY A 106 -4.48 -2.67 -0.39
CA GLY A 106 -3.48 -2.77 -1.46
C GLY A 106 -2.96 -4.19 -1.68
N LEU A 107 -2.79 -4.97 -0.63
CA LEU A 107 -2.36 -6.37 -0.72
C LEU A 107 -3.34 -7.23 -1.52
N ALA A 108 -4.63 -6.97 -1.39
CA ALA A 108 -5.68 -7.72 -2.09
C ALA A 108 -5.73 -7.45 -3.60
N LYS A 109 -5.07 -6.40 -4.06
CA LYS A 109 -5.04 -5.99 -5.47
C LYS A 109 -3.85 -6.55 -6.25
N LYS A 110 -2.96 -7.24 -5.60
CA LYS A 110 -1.74 -7.79 -6.24
C LYS A 110 -1.97 -9.20 -6.78
#